data_bbacfd4c552be03479215463c401171e
#
_entry.id   bbacfd4c552be03479215463c401171e
#
_cell.length_a   1.000
_cell.length_b   1.000
_cell.length_c   1.000
_cell.angle_alpha   90.00
_cell.angle_beta   90.00
_cell.angle_gamma   90.00
#
_symmetry.space_group_name_H-M   'P 1'
#
loop_
_entity.id
_entity.type
_entity.pdbx_description
1 polymer ?
#
loop_
_entity_poly.entity_id
_entity_poly.type
_entity_poly.pdbx_seq_one_letter_code
_entity_poly.pdbx_strand_id
1 'polypeptide(L)'
;LKEILKLHNQWLKTNGSEGQKADLSYTNLRNANLSYANLRNANLGSANLRNANLRYANLMGADLSEANLSYAHLRNANLSEANLSEVNFRNTNLSEANLSEVNLRNTNLSEANLRNANLRNADLDFSCWPLWCGSIGIKVDEKIARQLMYHTLIVMLDSGIEIPETKEELIKFANDSHVVTRHNCEKLED
;
A
#
# COMPACT_ATOMS: atom_id res chain seq x y z
N LEU A 1 12.23 20.69 6.94
CA LEU A 1 11.86 19.32 7.28
C LEU A 1 12.42 18.87 8.64
N LYS A 2 13.72 18.99 8.90
CA LYS A 2 14.31 18.54 10.19
C LYS A 2 13.64 19.20 11.40
N GLU A 3 13.38 20.51 11.34
CA GLU A 3 12.73 21.22 12.44
C GLU A 3 11.27 20.79 12.62
N ILE A 4 10.51 20.61 11.53
CA ILE A 4 9.14 20.10 11.56
C ILE A 4 9.11 18.73 12.26
N LEU A 5 10.00 17.81 11.87
CA LEU A 5 10.06 16.48 12.47
C LEU A 5 10.47 16.53 13.96
N LYS A 6 11.34 17.45 14.35
CA LYS A 6 11.72 17.64 15.76
C LYS A 6 10.53 18.12 16.59
N LEU A 7 9.83 19.16 16.14
CA LEU A 7 8.64 19.69 16.81
C LEU A 7 7.50 18.64 16.86
N HIS A 8 7.35 17.86 15.80
CA HIS A 8 6.37 16.78 15.75
C HIS A 8 6.71 15.67 16.77
N ASN A 9 7.96 15.27 16.88
CA ASN A 9 8.37 14.31 17.89
C ASN A 9 8.14 14.82 19.31
N GLN A 10 8.31 16.11 19.56
CA GLN A 10 8.00 16.73 20.85
C GLN A 10 6.48 16.68 21.10
N TRP A 11 5.69 17.05 20.09
CA TRP A 11 4.22 16.98 20.14
C TRP A 11 3.72 15.55 20.47
N LEU A 12 4.30 14.54 19.84
CA LEU A 12 3.94 13.13 20.10
C LEU A 12 4.32 12.70 21.52
N LYS A 13 5.50 13.10 22.03
CA LYS A 13 5.96 12.73 23.38
C LYS A 13 5.12 13.39 24.49
N THR A 14 4.60 14.54 24.23
CA THR A 14 3.87 15.35 25.23
C THR A 14 2.35 15.29 25.07
N ASN A 15 1.86 14.38 24.18
CA ASN A 15 0.44 14.28 23.83
C ASN A 15 -0.17 15.62 23.40
N GLY A 16 0.61 16.42 22.68
CA GLY A 16 0.16 17.68 22.09
C GLY A 16 0.33 18.92 22.98
N SER A 17 0.84 18.79 24.22
CA SER A 17 1.02 19.94 25.10
C SER A 17 2.21 20.80 24.71
N GLU A 18 3.20 20.25 24.03
CA GLU A 18 4.37 20.97 23.51
C GLU A 18 4.70 20.51 22.10
N GLY A 19 5.48 21.31 21.37
CA GLY A 19 5.83 21.04 20.00
C GLY A 19 4.69 21.38 19.04
N GLN A 20 4.70 20.78 17.84
CA GLN A 20 3.69 21.01 16.83
C GLN A 20 3.46 19.75 15.99
N LYS A 21 2.20 19.40 15.76
CA LYS A 21 1.84 18.33 14.82
C LYS A 21 2.41 18.66 13.43
N ALA A 22 3.09 17.71 12.80
CA ALA A 22 3.63 17.93 11.46
C ALA A 22 2.51 18.15 10.45
N ASP A 23 2.55 19.30 9.80
CA ASP A 23 1.81 19.58 8.60
C ASP A 23 2.80 19.67 7.43
N LEU A 24 2.74 18.66 6.56
CA LEU A 24 3.54 18.49 5.36
C LEU A 24 2.64 18.39 4.12
N SER A 25 1.37 18.83 4.26
CA SER A 25 0.42 18.84 3.14
C SER A 25 0.93 19.72 2.00
N TYR A 26 0.62 19.31 0.77
CA TYR A 26 1.02 20.02 -0.46
C TYR A 26 2.54 20.25 -0.63
N THR A 27 3.38 19.68 0.24
CA THR A 27 4.83 19.89 0.18
C THR A 27 5.51 19.02 -0.88
N ASN A 28 6.59 19.54 -1.47
CA ASN A 28 7.43 18.74 -2.35
C ASN A 28 8.51 18.02 -1.54
N LEU A 29 8.25 16.73 -1.29
CA LEU A 29 9.14 15.81 -0.58
C LEU A 29 9.75 14.75 -1.52
N ARG A 30 9.81 15.05 -2.83
CA ARG A 30 10.41 14.17 -3.82
C ARG A 30 11.85 13.84 -3.46
N ASN A 31 12.19 12.55 -3.50
CA ASN A 31 13.51 12.00 -3.12
C ASN A 31 13.89 12.26 -1.64
N ALA A 32 12.99 12.71 -0.79
CA ALA A 32 13.29 12.95 0.61
C ALA A 32 13.66 11.64 1.33
N ASN A 33 14.62 11.74 2.25
CA ASN A 33 14.90 10.66 3.18
C ASN A 33 14.10 10.86 4.47
N LEU A 34 13.04 10.06 4.61
CA LEU A 34 12.16 9.99 5.77
C LEU A 34 12.21 8.59 6.42
N SER A 35 13.28 7.82 6.15
CA SER A 35 13.46 6.51 6.77
C SER A 35 13.50 6.63 8.29
N TYR A 36 12.80 5.70 8.97
CA TYR A 36 12.64 5.70 10.43
C TYR A 36 11.95 6.94 11.03
N ALA A 37 11.41 7.84 10.21
CA ALA A 37 10.71 9.03 10.73
C ALA A 37 9.45 8.61 11.49
N ASN A 38 9.19 9.26 12.62
CA ASN A 38 7.92 9.16 13.31
C ASN A 38 6.99 10.27 12.81
N LEU A 39 6.04 9.87 11.94
CA LEU A 39 5.04 10.72 11.29
C LEU A 39 3.61 10.32 11.74
N ARG A 40 3.50 9.70 12.91
CA ARG A 40 2.20 9.28 13.45
C ARG A 40 1.24 10.47 13.52
N ASN A 41 0.04 10.30 12.97
CA ASN A 41 -1.00 11.33 12.89
C ASN A 41 -0.58 12.59 12.12
N ALA A 42 0.54 12.63 11.40
CA ALA A 42 0.95 13.77 10.59
C ALA A 42 -0.02 14.02 9.44
N ASN A 43 -0.05 15.26 8.95
CA ASN A 43 -0.75 15.63 7.72
C ASN A 43 0.26 15.64 6.55
N LEU A 44 0.03 14.78 5.54
CA LEU A 44 0.80 14.68 4.29
C LEU A 44 -0.15 14.71 3.07
N GLY A 45 -1.38 15.20 3.25
CA GLY A 45 -2.37 15.28 2.19
C GLY A 45 -1.84 15.99 0.96
N SER A 46 -2.06 15.44 -0.22
CA SER A 46 -1.58 15.97 -1.52
C SER A 46 -0.07 16.23 -1.60
N ALA A 47 0.75 15.66 -0.68
CA ALA A 47 2.20 15.81 -0.72
C ALA A 47 2.83 15.05 -1.89
N ASN A 48 3.88 15.60 -2.50
CA ASN A 48 4.66 14.90 -3.51
C ASN A 48 5.81 14.12 -2.85
N LEU A 49 5.58 12.83 -2.61
CA LEU A 49 6.54 11.89 -2.01
C LEU A 49 7.19 10.95 -3.06
N ARG A 50 7.14 11.32 -4.34
CA ARG A 50 7.73 10.49 -5.40
C ARG A 50 9.18 10.16 -5.13
N ASN A 51 9.55 8.87 -5.24
CA ASN A 51 10.89 8.34 -4.92
C ASN A 51 11.34 8.59 -3.47
N ALA A 52 10.48 9.00 -2.54
CA ALA A 52 10.88 9.20 -1.14
C ALA A 52 11.26 7.86 -0.48
N ASN A 53 12.23 7.91 0.42
CA ASN A 53 12.59 6.79 1.27
C ASN A 53 11.83 6.89 2.60
N LEU A 54 10.80 6.05 2.77
CA LEU A 54 9.96 5.94 3.96
C LEU A 54 10.11 4.57 4.66
N ARG A 55 11.24 3.88 4.43
CA ARG A 55 11.48 2.55 5.02
C ARG A 55 11.46 2.65 6.54
N TYR A 56 10.72 1.73 7.19
CA TYR A 56 10.56 1.70 8.64
C TYR A 56 9.94 2.97 9.26
N ALA A 57 9.35 3.86 8.46
CA ALA A 57 8.66 5.02 8.97
C ALA A 57 7.37 4.61 9.71
N ASN A 58 7.03 5.36 10.75
CA ASN A 58 5.75 5.23 11.43
C ASN A 58 4.79 6.30 10.91
N LEU A 59 3.82 5.89 10.11
CA LEU A 59 2.78 6.72 9.51
C LEU A 59 1.37 6.35 10.05
N MET A 60 1.32 5.67 11.20
CA MET A 60 0.06 5.26 11.82
C MET A 60 -0.88 6.46 12.00
N GLY A 61 -2.12 6.34 11.50
CA GLY A 61 -3.13 7.38 11.57
C GLY A 61 -2.81 8.66 10.77
N ALA A 62 -1.74 8.67 9.95
CA ALA A 62 -1.41 9.83 9.14
C ALA A 62 -2.44 10.05 8.02
N ASP A 63 -2.63 11.29 7.64
CA ASP A 63 -3.37 11.66 6.43
C ASP A 63 -2.40 11.79 5.26
N LEU A 64 -2.54 10.92 4.25
CA LEU A 64 -1.80 10.93 3.00
C LEU A 64 -2.76 11.02 1.80
N SER A 65 -4.02 11.43 2.02
CA SER A 65 -4.99 11.52 0.93
C SER A 65 -4.44 12.29 -0.27
N GLU A 66 -4.70 11.79 -1.48
CA GLU A 66 -4.24 12.38 -2.75
C GLU A 66 -2.71 12.48 -2.90
N ALA A 67 -1.90 11.96 -1.97
CA ALA A 67 -0.46 12.06 -2.05
C ALA A 67 0.12 11.25 -3.23
N ASN A 68 1.20 11.74 -3.81
CA ASN A 68 1.94 11.02 -4.82
C ASN A 68 3.11 10.25 -4.21
N LEU A 69 2.92 8.96 -4.00
CA LEU A 69 3.93 8.02 -3.48
C LEU A 69 4.54 7.12 -4.58
N SER A 70 4.35 7.48 -5.85
CA SER A 70 4.89 6.68 -6.94
C SER A 70 6.41 6.49 -6.82
N TYR A 71 6.87 5.25 -7.00
CA TYR A 71 8.27 4.86 -6.86
C TYR A 71 8.85 5.03 -5.44
N ALA A 72 8.05 5.31 -4.42
CA ALA A 72 8.54 5.44 -3.05
C ALA A 72 8.92 4.08 -2.44
N HIS A 73 9.74 4.11 -1.40
CA HIS A 73 10.18 2.93 -0.66
C HIS A 73 9.55 2.93 0.73
N LEU A 74 8.53 2.07 0.94
CA LEU A 74 7.79 1.94 2.20
C LEU A 74 7.96 0.55 2.84
N ARG A 75 9.00 -0.18 2.48
CA ARG A 75 9.24 -1.49 3.07
C ARG A 75 9.31 -1.38 4.60
N ASN A 76 8.56 -2.26 5.30
CA ASN A 76 8.43 -2.29 6.76
C ASN A 76 7.86 -0.98 7.37
N ALA A 77 7.23 -0.11 6.60
CA ALA A 77 6.54 1.05 7.17
C ALA A 77 5.25 0.63 7.89
N ASN A 78 4.91 1.37 8.94
CA ASN A 78 3.61 1.24 9.59
C ASN A 78 2.67 2.34 9.10
N LEU A 79 1.66 1.94 8.32
CA LEU A 79 0.61 2.81 7.78
C LEU A 79 -0.77 2.48 8.38
N SER A 80 -0.82 1.65 9.45
CA SER A 80 -2.12 1.26 10.03
C SER A 80 -2.98 2.48 10.35
N GLU A 81 -4.29 2.37 10.13
CA GLU A 81 -5.27 3.43 10.38
C GLU A 81 -5.05 4.71 9.53
N ALA A 82 -4.12 4.72 8.58
CA ALA A 82 -3.86 5.89 7.75
C ALA A 82 -4.99 6.13 6.73
N ASN A 83 -5.23 7.39 6.41
CA ASN A 83 -6.03 7.76 5.25
C ASN A 83 -5.15 7.78 4.00
N LEU A 84 -5.37 6.83 3.11
CA LEU A 84 -4.63 6.65 1.87
C LEU A 84 -5.54 6.80 0.64
N SER A 85 -6.72 7.40 0.81
CA SER A 85 -7.66 7.60 -0.30
C SER A 85 -7.02 8.40 -1.44
N GLU A 86 -7.27 7.97 -2.68
CA GLU A 86 -6.79 8.62 -3.90
C GLU A 86 -5.26 8.73 -4.04
N VAL A 87 -4.51 7.95 -3.24
CA VAL A 87 -3.05 7.92 -3.30
C VAL A 87 -2.56 7.24 -4.57
N ASN A 88 -1.52 7.78 -5.16
CA ASN A 88 -0.79 7.14 -6.23
C ASN A 88 0.40 6.31 -5.69
N PHE A 89 0.22 4.98 -5.61
CA PHE A 89 1.25 4.02 -5.21
C PHE A 89 1.92 3.30 -6.40
N ARG A 90 1.76 3.79 -7.62
CA ARG A 90 2.33 3.11 -8.78
C ARG A 90 3.84 2.85 -8.61
N ASN A 91 4.28 1.59 -8.85
CA ASN A 91 5.68 1.17 -8.71
C ASN A 91 6.26 1.38 -7.28
N THR A 92 5.43 1.46 -6.26
CA THR A 92 5.86 1.66 -4.87
C THR A 92 6.26 0.33 -4.22
N ASN A 93 7.31 0.33 -3.43
CA ASN A 93 7.66 -0.84 -2.62
C ASN A 93 7.01 -0.77 -1.24
N LEU A 94 5.92 -1.52 -1.05
CA LEU A 94 5.14 -1.70 0.18
C LEU A 94 5.39 -3.07 0.84
N SER A 95 6.46 -3.78 0.45
CA SER A 95 6.71 -5.11 1.01
C SER A 95 6.85 -5.07 2.53
N GLU A 96 6.22 -6.03 3.21
CA GLU A 96 6.24 -6.14 4.67
C GLU A 96 5.63 -4.91 5.41
N ALA A 97 4.93 -4.01 4.71
CA ALA A 97 4.26 -2.85 5.32
C ALA A 97 3.01 -3.29 6.11
N ASN A 98 2.73 -2.58 7.18
CA ASN A 98 1.46 -2.71 7.88
C ASN A 98 0.46 -1.71 7.29
N LEU A 99 -0.53 -2.23 6.58
CA LEU A 99 -1.64 -1.52 5.94
C LEU A 99 -2.99 -1.95 6.56
N SER A 100 -3.00 -2.38 7.82
CA SER A 100 -4.25 -2.75 8.48
C SER A 100 -5.11 -1.52 8.75
N GLU A 101 -6.42 -1.68 8.60
CA GLU A 101 -7.42 -0.65 8.91
C GLU A 101 -7.26 0.66 8.12
N VAL A 102 -6.58 0.61 6.96
CA VAL A 102 -6.38 1.78 6.10
C VAL A 102 -7.57 2.01 5.18
N ASN A 103 -7.80 3.27 4.86
CA ASN A 103 -8.64 3.65 3.75
C ASN A 103 -7.79 3.74 2.46
N LEU A 104 -7.97 2.77 1.54
CA LEU A 104 -7.29 2.71 0.24
C LEU A 104 -8.26 2.99 -0.92
N ARG A 105 -9.39 3.65 -0.67
CA ARG A 105 -10.38 3.90 -1.72
C ARG A 105 -9.78 4.74 -2.85
N ASN A 106 -10.11 4.37 -4.09
CA ASN A 106 -9.65 5.04 -5.31
C ASN A 106 -8.12 5.11 -5.46
N THR A 107 -7.35 4.24 -4.79
CA THR A 107 -5.89 4.25 -4.89
C THR A 107 -5.39 3.56 -6.16
N ASN A 108 -4.27 4.03 -6.67
CA ASN A 108 -3.56 3.38 -7.76
C ASN A 108 -2.40 2.53 -7.20
N LEU A 109 -2.63 1.23 -7.06
CA LEU A 109 -1.63 0.24 -6.62
C LEU A 109 -0.98 -0.49 -7.81
N SER A 110 -1.18 -0.02 -9.05
CA SER A 110 -0.60 -0.68 -10.21
C SER A 110 0.92 -0.82 -10.08
N GLU A 111 1.42 -2.02 -10.34
CA GLU A 111 2.84 -2.36 -10.22
C GLU A 111 3.46 -2.13 -8.82
N ALA A 112 2.64 -1.96 -7.77
CA ALA A 112 3.13 -1.89 -6.40
C ALA A 112 3.59 -3.28 -5.90
N ASN A 113 4.64 -3.30 -5.10
CA ASN A 113 5.10 -4.53 -4.43
C ASN A 113 4.49 -4.59 -3.02
N LEU A 114 3.50 -5.46 -2.83
CA LEU A 114 2.78 -5.70 -1.57
C LEU A 114 3.21 -7.03 -0.89
N ARG A 115 4.33 -7.63 -1.28
CA ARG A 115 4.75 -8.93 -0.73
C ARG A 115 4.78 -8.90 0.81
N ASN A 116 4.08 -9.87 1.43
CA ASN A 116 3.96 -9.99 2.89
C ASN A 116 3.34 -8.76 3.61
N ALA A 117 2.72 -7.84 2.89
CA ALA A 117 2.01 -6.72 3.50
C ALA A 117 0.77 -7.20 4.28
N ASN A 118 0.43 -6.49 5.35
CA ASN A 118 -0.78 -6.74 6.14
C ASN A 118 -1.89 -5.77 5.71
N LEU A 119 -2.95 -6.28 5.11
CA LEU A 119 -4.12 -5.51 4.61
C LEU A 119 -5.41 -5.84 5.38
N ARG A 120 -5.33 -6.41 6.56
CA ARG A 120 -6.53 -6.77 7.33
C ARG A 120 -7.37 -5.54 7.64
N ASN A 121 -8.70 -5.66 7.45
CA ASN A 121 -9.68 -4.59 7.65
C ASN A 121 -9.43 -3.34 6.78
N ALA A 122 -8.63 -3.41 5.72
CA ALA A 122 -8.44 -2.30 4.79
C ALA A 122 -9.71 -2.08 3.94
N ASP A 123 -9.94 -0.84 3.51
CA ASP A 123 -10.98 -0.51 2.53
C ASP A 123 -10.33 -0.33 1.15
N LEU A 124 -10.59 -1.28 0.23
CA LEU A 124 -10.02 -1.34 -1.12
C LEU A 124 -11.00 -0.93 -2.21
N ASP A 125 -12.15 -0.36 -1.87
CA ASP A 125 -13.17 -0.03 -2.84
C ASP A 125 -12.63 0.90 -3.94
N PHE A 126 -12.87 0.51 -5.22
CA PHE A 126 -12.41 1.21 -6.42
C PHE A 126 -10.89 1.37 -6.55
N SER A 127 -10.09 0.61 -5.79
CA SER A 127 -8.63 0.65 -5.94
C SER A 127 -8.17 -0.15 -7.17
N CYS A 128 -7.13 0.34 -7.84
CA CYS A 128 -6.44 -0.38 -8.90
C CYS A 128 -5.39 -1.33 -8.30
N TRP A 129 -5.60 -2.64 -8.45
CA TRP A 129 -4.76 -3.68 -7.84
C TRP A 129 -3.57 -4.07 -8.73
N PRO A 130 -2.41 -4.44 -8.17
CA PRO A 130 -1.29 -4.98 -8.95
C PRO A 130 -1.61 -6.38 -9.48
N LEU A 131 -1.60 -6.55 -10.80
CA LEU A 131 -1.86 -7.82 -11.50
C LEU A 131 -0.58 -8.66 -11.72
N TRP A 132 0.32 -8.70 -10.75
CA TRP A 132 1.57 -9.46 -10.82
C TRP A 132 1.93 -10.03 -9.44
N CYS A 133 3.04 -10.79 -9.34
CA CYS A 133 3.44 -11.44 -8.07
C CYS A 133 3.77 -10.49 -6.89
N GLY A 134 3.60 -9.19 -7.06
CA GLY A 134 3.77 -8.21 -5.98
C GLY A 134 2.80 -8.39 -4.80
N SER A 135 1.79 -9.24 -4.96
CA SER A 135 0.80 -9.53 -3.90
C SER A 135 1.07 -10.83 -3.12
N ILE A 136 2.18 -11.53 -3.37
CA ILE A 136 2.48 -12.81 -2.70
C ILE A 136 2.64 -12.59 -1.20
N GLY A 137 2.00 -13.47 -0.40
CA GLY A 137 2.11 -13.47 1.07
C GLY A 137 1.42 -12.29 1.75
N ILE A 138 0.53 -11.56 1.07
CA ILE A 138 -0.30 -10.54 1.74
C ILE A 138 -1.18 -11.18 2.79
N LYS A 139 -1.41 -10.46 3.87
CA LYS A 139 -2.34 -10.87 4.93
C LYS A 139 -3.63 -10.08 4.77
N VAL A 140 -4.71 -10.77 4.46
CA VAL A 140 -6.05 -10.20 4.30
C VAL A 140 -7.04 -10.92 5.21
N ASP A 141 -8.15 -10.28 5.52
CA ASP A 141 -9.30 -10.95 6.11
C ASP A 141 -10.24 -11.50 5.02
N GLU A 142 -11.30 -12.19 5.44
CA GLU A 142 -12.26 -12.81 4.54
C GLU A 142 -12.97 -11.78 3.65
N LYS A 143 -13.26 -10.58 4.18
CA LYS A 143 -13.91 -9.51 3.41
C LYS A 143 -13.04 -9.08 2.22
N ILE A 144 -11.78 -8.81 2.48
CA ILE A 144 -10.80 -8.40 1.46
C ILE A 144 -10.57 -9.53 0.45
N ALA A 145 -10.44 -10.77 0.92
CA ALA A 145 -10.28 -11.93 0.03
C ALA A 145 -11.46 -12.05 -0.94
N ARG A 146 -12.69 -11.89 -0.45
CA ARG A 146 -13.91 -11.92 -1.29
C ARG A 146 -13.95 -10.76 -2.29
N GLN A 147 -13.57 -9.53 -1.89
CA GLN A 147 -13.51 -8.38 -2.79
C GLN A 147 -12.51 -8.60 -3.93
N LEU A 148 -11.29 -9.07 -3.62
CA LEU A 148 -10.27 -9.36 -4.62
C LEU A 148 -10.72 -10.46 -5.59
N MET A 149 -11.32 -11.54 -5.06
CA MET A 149 -11.85 -12.62 -5.87
C MET A 149 -12.99 -12.15 -6.77
N TYR A 150 -13.93 -11.36 -6.25
CA TYR A 150 -15.05 -10.82 -7.02
C TYR A 150 -14.55 -9.99 -8.22
N HIS A 151 -13.62 -9.07 -8.01
CA HIS A 151 -13.07 -8.25 -9.10
C HIS A 151 -12.35 -9.11 -10.15
N THR A 152 -11.61 -10.13 -9.72
CA THR A 152 -10.95 -11.06 -10.64
C THR A 152 -11.97 -11.84 -11.47
N LEU A 153 -13.02 -12.35 -10.84
CA LEU A 153 -14.08 -13.10 -11.51
C LEU A 153 -14.82 -12.23 -12.54
N ILE A 154 -15.16 -10.98 -12.21
CA ILE A 154 -15.81 -10.06 -13.15
C ILE A 154 -14.93 -9.82 -14.38
N VAL A 155 -13.63 -9.54 -14.17
CA VAL A 155 -12.70 -9.35 -15.31
C VAL A 155 -12.60 -10.59 -16.18
N MET A 156 -12.59 -11.79 -15.59
CA MET A 156 -12.57 -13.05 -16.35
C MET A 156 -13.85 -13.22 -17.18
N LEU A 157 -15.02 -13.01 -16.58
CA LEU A 157 -16.31 -13.12 -17.25
C LEU A 157 -16.44 -12.12 -18.41
N ASP A 158 -16.09 -10.85 -18.19
CA ASP A 158 -16.16 -9.81 -19.20
C ASP A 158 -15.17 -10.05 -20.35
N SER A 159 -14.08 -10.77 -20.08
CA SER A 159 -13.08 -11.15 -21.08
C SER A 159 -13.38 -12.48 -21.79
N GLY A 160 -14.50 -13.15 -21.46
CA GLY A 160 -14.85 -14.45 -22.01
C GLY A 160 -13.92 -15.59 -21.58
N ILE A 161 -13.22 -15.43 -20.47
CA ILE A 161 -12.33 -16.46 -19.90
C ILE A 161 -13.19 -17.40 -19.04
N GLU A 162 -13.08 -18.70 -19.27
CA GLU A 162 -13.72 -19.70 -18.42
C GLU A 162 -13.12 -19.68 -17.02
N ILE A 163 -13.99 -19.65 -16.01
CA ILE A 163 -13.57 -19.67 -14.61
C ILE A 163 -13.25 -21.10 -14.21
N PRO A 164 -12.02 -21.39 -13.73
CA PRO A 164 -11.70 -22.72 -13.22
C PRO A 164 -12.60 -23.12 -12.05
N GLU A 165 -13.13 -24.36 -12.08
CA GLU A 165 -14.09 -24.85 -11.08
C GLU A 165 -13.38 -25.49 -9.87
N THR A 166 -12.16 -25.98 -10.04
CA THR A 166 -11.39 -26.66 -9.00
C THR A 166 -10.14 -25.89 -8.58
N LYS A 167 -9.62 -26.19 -7.38
CA LYS A 167 -8.36 -25.64 -6.90
C LYS A 167 -7.20 -25.97 -7.85
N GLU A 168 -7.16 -27.20 -8.33
CA GLU A 168 -6.12 -27.71 -9.24
C GLU A 168 -6.14 -26.96 -10.58
N GLU A 169 -7.33 -26.70 -11.15
CA GLU A 169 -7.49 -25.90 -12.36
C GLU A 169 -7.07 -24.45 -12.16
N LEU A 170 -7.41 -23.85 -11.01
CA LEU A 170 -6.98 -22.49 -10.66
C LEU A 170 -5.45 -22.39 -10.56
N ILE A 171 -4.81 -23.36 -9.91
CA ILE A 171 -3.33 -23.44 -9.79
C ILE A 171 -2.71 -23.58 -11.18
N LYS A 172 -3.24 -24.49 -12.01
CA LYS A 172 -2.77 -24.66 -13.38
C LYS A 172 -2.92 -23.40 -14.20
N PHE A 173 -4.10 -22.78 -14.18
CA PHE A 173 -4.37 -21.51 -14.88
C PHE A 173 -3.40 -20.42 -14.45
N ALA A 174 -3.15 -20.25 -13.16
CA ALA A 174 -2.22 -19.27 -12.63
C ALA A 174 -0.77 -19.55 -13.06
N ASN A 175 -0.34 -20.82 -13.06
CA ASN A 175 1.00 -21.23 -13.46
C ASN A 175 1.25 -21.13 -14.97
N ASP A 176 0.21 -21.33 -15.79
CA ASP A 176 0.28 -21.20 -17.25
C ASP A 176 0.22 -19.73 -17.71
N SER A 177 -0.11 -18.80 -16.81
CA SER A 177 -0.14 -17.38 -17.13
C SER A 177 1.27 -16.85 -17.44
N HIS A 178 1.38 -15.99 -18.45
CA HIS A 178 2.66 -15.37 -18.80
C HIS A 178 3.24 -14.44 -17.72
N VAL A 179 2.45 -14.13 -16.68
CA VAL A 179 2.89 -13.35 -15.53
C VAL A 179 3.94 -14.12 -14.73
N VAL A 180 3.76 -15.43 -14.54
CA VAL A 180 4.72 -16.28 -13.83
C VAL A 180 6.08 -16.31 -14.57
N THR A 181 6.06 -16.41 -15.90
CA THR A 181 7.29 -16.48 -16.71
C THR A 181 7.99 -15.14 -16.86
N ARG A 182 7.24 -14.04 -16.89
CA ARG A 182 7.79 -12.69 -17.11
C ARG A 182 8.48 -12.07 -15.89
N HIS A 183 8.02 -12.42 -14.69
CA HIS A 183 8.45 -11.76 -13.46
C HIS A 183 9.19 -12.68 -12.48
N ASN A 184 9.64 -13.86 -12.92
CA ASN A 184 10.30 -14.86 -12.06
C ASN A 184 9.49 -15.13 -10.76
N CYS A 185 8.18 -15.21 -10.85
CA CYS A 185 7.37 -15.60 -9.72
C CYS A 185 7.55 -17.10 -9.45
N GLU A 186 7.60 -17.46 -8.19
CA GLU A 186 7.54 -18.87 -7.79
C GLU A 186 6.19 -19.46 -8.24
N LYS A 187 6.22 -20.65 -8.79
CA LYS A 187 5.00 -21.38 -9.12
C LYS A 187 4.23 -21.68 -7.84
N LEU A 188 2.91 -21.70 -7.95
CA LEU A 188 2.06 -22.16 -6.87
C LEU A 188 2.26 -23.68 -6.69
N GLU A 189 2.41 -24.08 -5.44
CA GLU A 189 2.47 -25.50 -5.06
C GLU A 189 1.04 -26.03 -4.82
N ASP A 190 0.83 -27.32 -5.04
CA ASP A 190 -0.45 -28.03 -4.89
C ASP A 190 -0.95 -28.06 -3.43
#